data_a1b1fd3c252e01716b7ed6e4111e9754
#
_entry.id   a1b1fd3c252e01716b7ed6e4111e9754
#
_cell.length_a   1.000
_cell.length_b   1.000
_cell.length_c   1.000
_cell.angle_alpha   90.00
_cell.angle_beta   90.00
_cell.angle_gamma   90.00
#
_symmetry.space_group_name_H-M   'P 1'
#
loop_
_entity.id
_entity.type
_entity.pdbx_description
1 polymer ?
#
loop_
_entity_poly.entity_id
_entity_poly.type
_entity_poly.pdbx_seq_one_letter_code
_entity_poly.pdbx_strand_id
1 'polypeptide(L)'
;GLGGGIDYTWMIAEGTYSNPQDAYFDAQDNQAPRLSMLPLNWDQTHTFNFRLTTGGKNWVASAIGKLWSGKPYTPEFKTGTVSGSGAFAGFADNSERKPNVFDLDIRASYSINLLGLQSKIYCNIYNLFDLQNEFSVWEDTGRATYTLLAKDVPLTDPGRIGHLQEHLIRPEWYGEPRRINIGLNISL
;
A
#
# COMPACT_ATOMS: atom_id res chain seq x y z
N GLY A 1 20.79 13.01 23.50
CA GLY A 1 20.72 11.56 23.72
C GLY A 1 20.25 10.84 22.45
N LEU A 2 20.47 9.52 22.41
CA LEU A 2 20.03 8.64 21.34
C LEU A 2 19.05 7.63 21.94
N GLY A 3 17.91 7.44 21.32
CA GLY A 3 16.90 6.46 21.69
C GLY A 3 16.25 5.85 20.46
N GLY A 4 15.74 4.65 20.58
CA GLY A 4 15.09 3.98 19.47
C GLY A 4 14.34 2.72 19.88
N GLY A 5 13.58 2.19 18.96
CA GLY A 5 12.86 0.93 19.12
C GLY A 5 12.69 0.25 17.78
N ILE A 6 12.59 -1.05 17.82
CA ILE A 6 12.34 -1.93 16.68
C ILE A 6 11.23 -2.87 17.09
N ASP A 7 10.21 -2.98 16.24
CA ASP A 7 9.09 -3.88 16.42
C ASP A 7 8.99 -4.78 15.18
N TYR A 8 8.89 -6.06 15.40
CA TYR A 8 8.67 -7.04 14.36
C TYR A 8 7.46 -7.90 14.70
N THR A 9 6.56 -8.02 13.75
CA THR A 9 5.40 -8.89 13.84
C THR A 9 5.44 -9.90 12.70
N TRP A 10 5.27 -11.16 13.05
CA TRP A 10 5.00 -12.24 12.13
C TRP A 10 3.57 -12.72 12.34
N MET A 11 2.78 -12.74 11.26
CA MET A 11 1.38 -13.12 11.29
C MET A 11 1.07 -14.03 10.11
N ILE A 12 0.26 -15.06 10.36
CA ILE A 12 -0.39 -15.87 9.32
C ILE A 12 -1.89 -15.79 9.60
N ALA A 13 -2.63 -15.27 8.64
CA ALA A 13 -4.08 -15.19 8.70
C ALA A 13 -4.67 -16.02 7.57
N GLU A 14 -5.26 -17.16 7.91
CA GLU A 14 -5.88 -18.08 6.95
C GLU A 14 -7.33 -18.37 7.34
N GLY A 15 -8.15 -18.64 6.36
CA GLY A 15 -9.55 -18.95 6.53
C GLY A 15 -10.17 -19.46 5.23
N THR A 16 -11.42 -19.88 5.28
CA THR A 16 -12.15 -20.31 4.09
C THR A 16 -12.68 -19.15 3.26
N TYR A 17 -12.95 -18.00 3.91
CA TYR A 17 -13.45 -16.78 3.28
C TYR A 17 -12.84 -15.55 3.94
N SER A 18 -12.48 -14.56 3.14
CA SER A 18 -12.04 -13.24 3.64
C SER A 18 -13.20 -12.34 4.05
N ASN A 19 -14.38 -12.57 3.51
CA ASN A 19 -15.59 -11.82 3.82
C ASN A 19 -16.73 -12.80 4.17
N PRO A 20 -17.40 -12.64 5.32
CA PRO A 20 -18.55 -13.49 5.68
C PRO A 20 -19.68 -13.47 4.66
N GLN A 21 -19.84 -12.38 3.90
CA GLN A 21 -20.86 -12.28 2.86
C GLN A 21 -20.60 -13.23 1.69
N ASP A 22 -19.35 -13.57 1.39
CA ASP A 22 -19.01 -14.48 0.29
C ASP A 22 -19.57 -15.88 0.58
N ALA A 23 -19.44 -16.34 1.83
CA ALA A 23 -20.03 -17.61 2.25
C ALA A 23 -21.57 -17.62 2.13
N TYR A 24 -22.21 -16.47 2.40
CA TYR A 24 -23.65 -16.33 2.27
C TYR A 24 -24.09 -16.36 0.80
N PHE A 25 -23.38 -15.69 -0.10
CA PHE A 25 -23.68 -15.70 -1.53
C PHE A 25 -23.45 -17.10 -2.15
N ASP A 26 -22.37 -17.76 -1.79
CA ASP A 26 -22.10 -19.14 -2.24
C ASP A 26 -23.27 -20.07 -1.81
N ALA A 27 -23.78 -19.91 -0.58
CA ALA A 27 -24.94 -20.68 -0.11
C ALA A 27 -26.23 -20.34 -0.86
N GLN A 28 -26.46 -19.08 -1.23
CA GLN A 28 -27.62 -18.69 -2.06
C GLN A 28 -27.55 -19.28 -3.46
N ASP A 29 -26.36 -19.38 -4.04
CA ASP A 29 -26.11 -19.92 -5.37
C ASP A 29 -26.01 -21.47 -5.36
N ASN A 30 -26.37 -22.13 -4.23
CA ASN A 30 -26.24 -23.57 -4.03
C ASN A 30 -24.81 -24.09 -4.32
N GLN A 31 -23.79 -23.28 -4.11
CA GLN A 31 -22.41 -23.73 -4.20
C GLN A 31 -21.99 -24.44 -2.93
N ALA A 32 -21.15 -25.48 -3.09
CA ALA A 32 -20.59 -26.19 -1.94
C ALA A 32 -19.67 -25.26 -1.13
N PRO A 33 -19.70 -25.33 0.21
CA PRO A 33 -18.78 -24.53 1.04
C PRO A 33 -17.32 -24.81 0.69
N ARG A 34 -16.51 -23.76 0.71
CA ARG A 34 -15.07 -23.90 0.53
C ARG A 34 -14.46 -24.65 1.72
N LEU A 35 -13.75 -25.71 1.44
CA LEU A 35 -13.11 -26.54 2.46
C LEU A 35 -11.60 -26.26 2.63
N SER A 36 -11.02 -25.49 1.71
CA SER A 36 -9.58 -25.16 1.76
C SER A 36 -9.34 -23.89 2.59
N MET A 37 -8.29 -23.92 3.41
CA MET A 37 -7.76 -22.75 4.08
C MET A 37 -6.90 -21.97 3.10
N LEU A 38 -7.17 -20.68 2.96
CA LEU A 38 -6.48 -19.77 2.05
C LEU A 38 -6.04 -18.52 2.83
N PRO A 39 -4.96 -17.85 2.40
CA PRO A 39 -4.59 -16.57 3.00
C PRO A 39 -5.74 -15.56 2.92
N LEU A 40 -6.02 -14.89 4.01
CA LEU A 40 -7.07 -13.88 4.06
C LEU A 40 -6.56 -12.54 3.50
N ASN A 41 -7.45 -11.71 2.96
CA ASN A 41 -7.11 -10.42 2.31
C ASN A 41 -6.28 -9.48 3.19
N TRP A 42 -6.29 -9.64 4.50
CA TRP A 42 -5.52 -8.86 5.47
C TRP A 42 -4.27 -9.58 5.96
N ASP A 43 -3.96 -10.80 5.47
CA ASP A 43 -2.73 -11.49 5.84
C ASP A 43 -1.52 -10.65 5.42
N GLN A 44 -0.76 -10.24 6.40
CA GLN A 44 0.47 -9.45 6.23
C GLN A 44 1.58 -10.14 7.02
N THR A 45 2.22 -11.11 6.37
CA THR A 45 3.10 -12.06 7.03
C THR A 45 4.21 -11.39 7.84
N HIS A 46 4.81 -10.34 7.30
CA HIS A 46 5.92 -9.65 7.95
C HIS A 46 5.61 -8.16 8.08
N THR A 47 5.69 -7.66 9.29
CA THR A 47 5.63 -6.23 9.59
C THR A 47 6.84 -5.85 10.43
N PHE A 48 7.68 -4.97 9.93
CA PHE A 48 8.83 -4.46 10.62
C PHE A 48 8.73 -2.95 10.72
N ASN A 49 8.79 -2.43 11.95
CA ASN A 49 8.79 -1.00 12.21
C ASN A 49 10.03 -0.65 13.03
N PHE A 50 10.63 0.48 12.72
CA PHE A 50 11.70 1.01 13.55
C PHE A 50 11.50 2.51 13.78
N ARG A 51 11.97 2.95 14.93
CA ARG A 51 12.01 4.35 15.30
C ARG A 51 13.37 4.65 15.90
N LEU A 52 14.01 5.69 15.40
CA LEU A 52 15.25 6.24 15.93
C LEU A 52 15.01 7.70 16.26
N THR A 53 15.44 8.13 17.45
CA THR A 53 15.34 9.51 17.87
C THR A 53 16.66 9.94 18.46
N THR A 54 17.17 11.07 18.03
CA THR A 54 18.39 11.66 18.57
C THR A 54 18.17 13.15 18.82
N GLY A 55 18.91 13.70 19.75
CA GLY A 55 18.77 15.12 20.04
C GLY A 55 19.81 15.64 21.00
N GLY A 56 19.94 16.96 20.98
CA GLY A 56 20.77 17.74 21.88
C GLY A 56 19.96 18.78 22.65
N LYS A 57 20.63 19.80 23.14
CA LYS A 57 20.00 20.84 23.98
C LYS A 57 18.88 21.60 23.25
N ASN A 58 19.07 21.88 21.97
CA ASN A 58 18.18 22.75 21.19
C ASN A 58 17.58 22.07 19.95
N TRP A 59 17.86 20.81 19.69
CA TRP A 59 17.40 20.12 18.50
C TRP A 59 17.00 18.69 18.81
N VAL A 60 16.05 18.19 18.02
CA VAL A 60 15.61 16.81 18.02
C VAL A 60 15.44 16.37 16.58
N ALA A 61 15.91 15.19 16.26
CA ALA A 61 15.65 14.54 14.98
C ALA A 61 15.16 13.10 15.21
N SER A 62 14.24 12.65 14.38
CA SER A 62 13.73 11.28 14.43
C SER A 62 13.53 10.71 13.05
N ALA A 63 13.79 9.41 12.92
CA ALA A 63 13.50 8.61 11.75
C ALA A 63 12.48 7.53 12.14
N ILE A 64 11.47 7.31 11.32
CA ILE A 64 10.45 6.29 11.50
C ILE A 64 10.39 5.51 10.20
N GLY A 65 10.76 4.24 10.23
CA GLY A 65 10.71 3.37 9.07
C GLY A 65 9.73 2.23 9.25
N LYS A 66 9.12 1.82 8.14
CA LYS A 66 8.16 0.73 8.05
C LYS A 66 8.48 -0.13 6.85
N LEU A 67 8.51 -1.44 7.06
CA LEU A 67 8.65 -2.42 6.00
C LEU A 67 7.59 -3.49 6.19
N TRP A 68 6.72 -3.66 5.19
CA TRP A 68 5.63 -4.60 5.24
C TRP A 68 5.68 -5.54 4.05
N SER A 69 5.42 -6.82 4.28
CA SER A 69 5.18 -7.75 3.18
C SER A 69 3.87 -7.41 2.47
N GLY A 70 3.81 -7.68 1.19
CA GLY A 70 2.61 -7.50 0.39
C GLY A 70 1.44 -8.34 0.91
N LYS A 71 0.24 -7.77 0.87
CA LYS A 71 -1.00 -8.49 1.16
C LYS A 71 -1.36 -9.42 0.00
N PRO A 72 -2.09 -10.50 0.25
CA PRO A 72 -2.53 -11.40 -0.80
C PRO A 72 -3.46 -10.73 -1.82
N TYR A 73 -3.49 -11.28 -3.01
CA TYR A 73 -4.48 -10.99 -4.03
C TYR A 73 -4.71 -12.25 -4.88
N THR A 74 -5.88 -12.31 -5.55
CA THR A 74 -6.21 -13.38 -6.48
C THR A 74 -5.77 -12.97 -7.88
N PRO A 75 -4.87 -13.71 -8.54
CA PRO A 75 -4.50 -13.40 -9.90
C PRO A 75 -5.64 -13.76 -10.87
N GLU A 76 -5.92 -12.86 -11.82
CA GLU A 76 -6.89 -13.07 -12.89
C GLU A 76 -6.29 -12.74 -14.26
N PHE A 77 -6.37 -13.69 -15.20
CA PHE A 77 -6.00 -13.43 -16.58
C PHE A 77 -7.26 -13.31 -17.45
N LYS A 78 -7.63 -12.10 -17.81
CA LYS A 78 -8.73 -11.85 -18.73
C LYS A 78 -8.19 -11.93 -20.17
N THR A 79 -8.33 -13.08 -20.81
CA THR A 79 -8.09 -13.16 -22.25
C THR A 79 -9.37 -12.86 -23.01
N GLY A 80 -9.31 -11.92 -23.96
CA GLY A 80 -10.48 -11.43 -24.72
C GLY A 80 -11.26 -12.48 -25.53
N THR A 81 -10.77 -13.70 -25.58
CA THR A 81 -11.38 -14.83 -26.30
C THR A 81 -12.01 -15.89 -25.40
N VAL A 82 -11.82 -15.82 -24.09
CA VAL A 82 -12.35 -16.81 -23.15
C VAL A 82 -13.20 -16.10 -22.11
N SER A 83 -14.45 -15.84 -22.49
CA SER A 83 -15.47 -15.42 -21.52
C SER A 83 -16.10 -16.66 -20.89
N GLY A 84 -15.89 -16.85 -19.61
CA GLY A 84 -16.51 -17.94 -18.85
C GLY A 84 -15.68 -18.31 -17.62
N SER A 85 -16.33 -18.90 -16.64
CA SER A 85 -15.73 -19.39 -15.40
C SER A 85 -14.57 -20.38 -15.58
N GLY A 86 -14.41 -20.96 -16.76
CA GLY A 86 -13.29 -21.85 -17.10
C GLY A 86 -11.96 -21.17 -17.38
N ALA A 87 -11.94 -19.86 -17.66
CA ALA A 87 -10.71 -19.11 -17.90
C ALA A 87 -9.89 -18.90 -16.60
N PHE A 88 -10.53 -19.05 -15.45
CA PHE A 88 -9.95 -18.88 -14.12
C PHE A 88 -9.79 -20.19 -13.37
N ALA A 89 -10.09 -21.32 -14.04
CA ALA A 89 -9.93 -22.64 -13.44
C ALA A 89 -8.44 -22.94 -13.19
N GLY A 90 -8.00 -22.76 -11.96
CA GLY A 90 -6.65 -23.14 -11.54
C GLY A 90 -5.92 -22.15 -10.62
N PHE A 91 -6.42 -20.93 -10.48
CA PHE A 91 -5.86 -20.00 -9.48
C PHE A 91 -6.67 -20.09 -8.18
N ALA A 92 -5.97 -20.33 -7.09
CA ALA A 92 -6.59 -20.23 -5.78
C ALA A 92 -6.76 -18.76 -5.39
N ASP A 93 -7.84 -18.44 -4.68
CA ASP A 93 -8.04 -17.12 -4.12
C ASP A 93 -6.83 -16.75 -3.25
N ASN A 94 -6.37 -15.49 -3.37
CA ASN A 94 -5.28 -14.96 -2.58
C ASN A 94 -3.94 -15.75 -2.71
N SER A 95 -3.73 -16.40 -3.86
CA SER A 95 -2.54 -17.23 -4.10
C SER A 95 -1.26 -16.43 -4.34
N GLU A 96 -1.37 -15.17 -4.70
CA GLU A 96 -0.23 -14.30 -4.98
C GLU A 96 -0.17 -13.13 -4.00
N ARG A 97 0.98 -12.44 -3.94
CA ARG A 97 1.19 -11.31 -3.05
C ARG A 97 1.56 -10.05 -3.81
N LYS A 98 0.98 -8.94 -3.37
CA LYS A 98 1.34 -7.59 -3.82
C LYS A 98 2.79 -7.28 -3.48
N PRO A 99 3.41 -6.27 -4.10
CA PRO A 99 4.75 -5.81 -3.75
C PRO A 99 4.88 -5.44 -2.27
N ASN A 100 6.08 -5.60 -1.73
CA ASN A 100 6.39 -5.12 -0.38
C ASN A 100 6.34 -3.60 -0.33
N VAL A 101 5.94 -3.07 0.82
CA VAL A 101 5.85 -1.64 1.09
C VAL A 101 7.00 -1.22 2.00
N PHE A 102 7.72 -0.18 1.60
CA PHE A 102 8.73 0.45 2.45
C PHE A 102 8.48 1.95 2.52
N ASP A 103 8.52 2.49 3.73
CA ASP A 103 8.34 3.92 4.00
C ASP A 103 9.35 4.39 5.06
N LEU A 104 9.91 5.58 4.86
CA LEU A 104 10.81 6.22 5.80
C LEU A 104 10.48 7.70 5.93
N ASP A 105 10.09 8.07 7.14
CA ASP A 105 9.82 9.44 7.52
C ASP A 105 10.96 10.01 8.36
N ILE A 106 11.32 11.26 8.09
CA ILE A 106 12.27 12.03 8.88
C ILE A 106 11.57 13.25 9.47
N ARG A 107 11.81 13.49 10.74
CA ARG A 107 11.32 14.68 11.44
C ARG A 107 12.48 15.33 12.16
N ALA A 108 12.67 16.62 11.97
CA ALA A 108 13.69 17.39 12.66
C ALA A 108 13.11 18.70 13.19
N SER A 109 13.60 19.14 14.33
CA SER A 109 13.22 20.43 14.87
C SER A 109 14.38 21.08 15.62
N TYR A 110 14.43 22.40 15.57
CA TYR A 110 15.41 23.21 16.24
C TYR A 110 14.73 24.32 17.02
N SER A 111 15.07 24.45 18.31
CA SER A 111 14.55 25.50 19.18
C SER A 111 15.53 26.68 19.22
N ILE A 112 15.03 27.88 18.94
CA ILE A 112 15.77 29.14 18.95
C ILE A 112 15.06 30.15 19.83
N ASN A 113 15.80 31.11 20.34
CA ASN A 113 15.20 32.30 20.95
C ASN A 113 15.24 33.44 19.92
N LEU A 114 14.09 33.85 19.43
CA LEU A 114 13.96 34.91 18.43
C LEU A 114 13.35 36.13 19.11
N LEU A 115 14.11 37.20 19.24
CA LEU A 115 13.65 38.48 19.86
C LEU A 115 13.06 38.30 21.27
N GLY A 116 13.58 37.37 22.07
CA GLY A 116 13.07 37.09 23.40
C GLY A 116 11.93 36.08 23.46
N LEU A 117 11.41 35.65 22.31
CA LEU A 117 10.35 34.63 22.19
C LEU A 117 10.93 33.26 21.93
N GLN A 118 10.39 32.25 22.62
CA GLN A 118 10.78 30.88 22.36
C GLN A 118 10.16 30.43 21.02
N SER A 119 11.00 30.09 20.07
CA SER A 119 10.59 29.69 18.74
C SER A 119 11.14 28.31 18.39
N LYS A 120 10.39 27.55 17.60
CA LYS A 120 10.79 26.21 17.14
C LYS A 120 10.57 26.10 15.63
N ILE A 121 11.67 25.93 14.90
CA ILE A 121 11.62 25.59 13.48
C ILE A 121 11.55 24.08 13.36
N TYR A 122 10.70 23.57 12.48
CA TYR A 122 10.61 22.15 12.22
C TYR A 122 10.57 21.83 10.72
N CYS A 123 11.06 20.65 10.39
CA CYS A 123 10.99 20.06 9.06
C CYS A 123 10.55 18.60 9.19
N ASN A 124 9.47 18.24 8.52
CA ASN A 124 8.99 16.86 8.42
C ASN A 124 9.03 16.43 6.95
N ILE A 125 9.70 15.34 6.69
CA ILE A 125 9.80 14.71 5.37
C ILE A 125 9.12 13.36 5.49
N TYR A 126 8.05 13.18 4.74
CA TYR A 126 7.31 11.92 4.61
C TYR A 126 7.74 11.25 3.32
N ASN A 127 7.84 9.93 3.33
CA ASN A 127 8.33 9.14 2.22
C ASN A 127 9.65 9.70 1.65
N LEU A 128 10.71 9.65 2.46
CA LEU A 128 12.02 10.27 2.16
C LEU A 128 12.57 9.87 0.79
N PHE A 129 12.39 8.61 0.40
CA PHE A 129 12.93 8.07 -0.85
C PHE A 129 12.00 8.26 -2.05
N ASP A 130 10.82 8.85 -1.86
CA ASP A 130 9.81 9.03 -2.91
C ASP A 130 9.42 7.71 -3.59
N LEU A 131 9.28 6.65 -2.78
CA LEU A 131 8.94 5.33 -3.30
C LEU A 131 7.45 5.29 -3.68
N GLN A 132 7.19 4.75 -4.86
CA GLN A 132 5.84 4.48 -5.32
C GLN A 132 5.37 3.13 -4.77
N ASN A 133 4.99 3.11 -3.49
CA ASN A 133 4.46 1.92 -2.84
C ASN A 133 3.11 1.53 -3.44
N GLU A 134 2.99 0.31 -3.93
CA GLU A 134 1.79 -0.20 -4.60
C GLU A 134 0.86 -0.86 -3.56
N PHE A 135 -0.27 -0.23 -3.23
CA PHE A 135 -1.28 -0.77 -2.30
C PHE A 135 -2.37 -1.57 -3.01
N SER A 136 -2.63 -1.23 -4.28
CA SER A 136 -3.49 -2.00 -5.16
C SER A 136 -2.74 -2.34 -6.44
N VAL A 137 -3.13 -3.44 -7.06
CA VAL A 137 -2.46 -3.98 -8.25
C VAL A 137 -3.49 -4.46 -9.26
N TRP A 138 -3.10 -4.52 -10.53
CA TRP A 138 -3.82 -5.25 -11.54
C TRP A 138 -3.70 -6.75 -11.26
N GLU A 139 -4.82 -7.46 -11.33
CA GLU A 139 -4.90 -8.89 -10.98
C GLU A 139 -4.11 -9.76 -11.96
N ASP A 140 -3.92 -9.30 -13.19
CA ASP A 140 -3.20 -10.01 -14.25
C ASP A 140 -1.68 -9.90 -14.15
N THR A 141 -1.16 -8.83 -13.52
CA THR A 141 0.29 -8.58 -13.45
C THR A 141 0.84 -8.52 -12.04
N GLY A 142 -0.02 -8.34 -11.03
CA GLY A 142 0.39 -8.10 -9.65
C GLY A 142 1.10 -6.75 -9.46
N ARG A 143 0.94 -5.81 -10.41
CA ARG A 143 1.57 -4.49 -10.38
C ARG A 143 0.54 -3.39 -10.62
N ALA A 144 0.76 -2.24 -10.01
CA ALA A 144 -0.06 -1.04 -10.27
C ALA A 144 0.30 -0.35 -11.59
N THR A 145 1.52 -0.55 -12.08
CA THR A 145 2.13 0.19 -13.18
C THR A 145 1.62 -0.21 -14.56
N TYR A 146 1.16 -1.45 -14.73
CA TYR A 146 0.72 -1.94 -16.04
C TYR A 146 -0.22 -3.14 -15.93
N THR A 147 -1.03 -3.33 -16.97
CA THR A 147 -1.91 -4.48 -17.17
C THR A 147 -1.76 -5.00 -18.58
N LEU A 148 -2.00 -6.28 -18.79
CA LEU A 148 -2.04 -6.90 -20.11
C LEU A 148 -3.37 -6.64 -20.84
N LEU A 149 -4.41 -6.22 -20.12
CA LEU A 149 -5.74 -5.91 -20.67
C LEU A 149 -5.71 -4.83 -21.77
N ALA A 150 -4.72 -3.95 -21.76
CA ALA A 150 -4.56 -2.89 -22.76
C ALA A 150 -4.39 -3.38 -24.19
N LYS A 151 -3.99 -4.65 -24.38
CA LYS A 151 -3.80 -5.24 -25.71
C LYS A 151 -5.11 -5.65 -26.38
N ASP A 152 -6.15 -5.89 -25.58
CA ASP A 152 -7.40 -6.50 -26.06
C ASP A 152 -8.57 -5.51 -26.13
N VAL A 153 -8.39 -4.27 -25.67
CA VAL A 153 -9.44 -3.23 -25.70
C VAL A 153 -9.26 -2.37 -26.95
N PRO A 154 -10.20 -2.39 -27.92
CA PRO A 154 -10.13 -1.52 -29.08
C PRO A 154 -10.18 -0.05 -28.68
N LEU A 155 -9.21 0.73 -29.10
CA LEU A 155 -9.08 2.18 -28.85
C LEU A 155 -10.08 3.03 -29.65
N THR A 156 -11.16 2.45 -30.15
CA THR A 156 -12.05 3.06 -31.13
C THR A 156 -13.34 3.61 -30.52
N ASP A 157 -13.21 4.65 -29.71
CA ASP A 157 -14.33 5.56 -29.49
C ASP A 157 -13.83 7.00 -29.55
N PRO A 158 -13.80 7.63 -30.76
CA PRO A 158 -13.30 9.00 -30.94
C PRO A 158 -14.17 10.07 -30.27
N GLY A 159 -15.30 9.69 -29.65
CA GLY A 159 -16.23 10.63 -29.02
C GLY A 159 -16.09 10.73 -27.48
N ARG A 160 -15.22 9.95 -26.84
CA ARG A 160 -15.03 10.02 -25.38
C ARG A 160 -13.93 10.99 -25.01
N ILE A 161 -14.22 11.80 -24.00
CA ILE A 161 -13.21 12.58 -23.28
C ILE A 161 -12.44 11.61 -22.39
N GLY A 162 -11.15 11.47 -22.62
CA GLY A 162 -10.27 10.55 -21.90
C GLY A 162 -9.69 9.46 -22.81
N HIS A 163 -8.41 9.22 -22.65
CA HIS A 163 -7.71 8.17 -23.40
C HIS A 163 -7.66 6.88 -22.58
N LEU A 164 -7.64 5.71 -23.26
CA LEU A 164 -7.48 4.43 -22.59
C LEU A 164 -6.28 4.41 -21.63
N GLN A 165 -5.20 5.11 -22.00
CA GLN A 165 -4.02 5.23 -21.14
C GLN A 165 -4.33 5.89 -19.79
N GLU A 166 -5.27 6.84 -19.73
CA GLU A 166 -5.70 7.45 -18.47
C GLU A 166 -6.42 6.44 -17.56
N HIS A 167 -7.19 5.51 -18.16
CA HIS A 167 -7.82 4.43 -17.41
C HIS A 167 -6.80 3.46 -16.81
N LEU A 168 -5.64 3.30 -17.44
CA LEU A 168 -4.55 2.42 -16.98
C LEU A 168 -3.66 3.09 -15.92
N ILE A 169 -3.72 4.42 -15.82
CA ILE A 169 -3.01 5.15 -14.76
C ILE A 169 -3.91 5.21 -13.53
N ARG A 170 -3.45 4.62 -12.44
CA ARG A 170 -4.18 4.52 -11.18
C ARG A 170 -3.39 5.17 -10.05
N PRO A 171 -3.35 6.51 -9.99
CA PRO A 171 -2.60 7.21 -8.95
C PRO A 171 -3.09 6.87 -7.53
N GLU A 172 -4.37 6.54 -7.38
CA GLU A 172 -5.00 6.13 -6.12
C GLU A 172 -4.53 4.75 -5.61
N TRP A 173 -3.81 3.99 -6.44
CA TRP A 173 -3.26 2.69 -6.07
C TRP A 173 -1.89 2.77 -5.41
N TYR A 174 -1.27 3.95 -5.46
CA TYR A 174 0.02 4.21 -4.85
C TYR A 174 -0.11 4.90 -3.50
N GLY A 175 0.91 4.74 -2.67
CA GLY A 175 1.07 5.52 -1.44
C GLY A 175 1.31 7.01 -1.72
N GLU A 176 1.26 7.81 -0.66
CA GLU A 176 1.56 9.24 -0.80
C GLU A 176 2.98 9.47 -1.33
N PRO A 177 3.16 10.40 -2.28
CA PRO A 177 4.49 10.80 -2.72
C PRO A 177 5.24 11.52 -1.60
N ARG A 178 6.54 11.78 -1.81
CA ARG A 178 7.32 12.54 -0.85
C ARG A 178 6.69 13.90 -0.58
N ARG A 179 6.46 14.17 0.70
CA ARG A 179 5.91 15.43 1.18
C ARG A 179 6.86 16.07 2.18
N ILE A 180 7.20 17.33 1.99
CA ILE A 180 8.08 18.10 2.87
C ILE A 180 7.28 19.23 3.49
N ASN A 181 7.20 19.25 4.81
CA ASN A 181 6.55 20.30 5.59
C ASN A 181 7.60 21.04 6.42
N ILE A 182 7.69 22.35 6.24
CA ILE A 182 8.55 23.22 7.05
C ILE A 182 7.66 24.22 7.75
N GLY A 183 7.91 24.46 9.01
CA GLY A 183 7.12 25.40 9.79
C GLY A 183 7.88 26.03 10.95
N LEU A 184 7.29 27.09 11.48
CA LEU A 184 7.79 27.84 12.63
C LEU A 184 6.67 27.93 13.67
N ASN A 185 6.95 27.49 14.89
CA ASN A 185 6.08 27.70 16.05
C ASN A 185 6.70 28.78 16.92
N ILE A 186 5.91 29.75 17.34
CA ILE A 186 6.32 30.83 18.24
C ILE A 186 5.45 30.73 19.49
N SER A 187 6.08 30.68 20.67
CA SER A 187 5.41 30.69 21.96
C SER A 187 5.66 32.04 22.65
N LEU A 188 4.60 32.68 23.12
CA LEU A 188 4.59 33.88 23.93
C LEU A 188 4.77 33.53 25.40
#